data_53cdcc46fdc4e3236912a4f05b3ff5a4
#
_entry.id   53cdcc46fdc4e3236912a4f05b3ff5a4
#
_cell.length_a   1.000
_cell.length_b   1.000
_cell.length_c   1.000
_cell.angle_alpha   90.00
_cell.angle_beta   90.00
_cell.angle_gamma   90.00
#
_symmetry.space_group_name_H-M   'P 1'
#
loop_
_entity.id
_entity.type
_entity.pdbx_description
1 polymer ?
#
loop_
_entity_poly.entity_id
_entity_poly.type
_entity_poly.pdbx_seq_one_letter_code
_entity_poly.pdbx_strand_id
1 'polypeptide(L)'
;MPLLATLPMYDWPERRAETDARWARLRAALRAEGFDAPEDLTRGDDLPSLWLSPDLLIGETCSQPLATFLDGRVRYVATPVHDTPGCGRGTYRSAIIRRKPGTDMPVPETPHPEFPMTLDLRRPAGL
;
A
#
# COMPACT_ATOMS: atom_id res chain seq x y z
N MET A 1 6.52 -8.70 -23.81
CA MET A 1 6.86 -7.47 -23.04
C MET A 1 7.33 -7.92 -21.68
N PRO A 2 8.37 -7.33 -21.12
CA PRO A 2 8.81 -7.69 -19.78
C PRO A 2 7.72 -7.35 -18.76
N LEU A 3 7.53 -8.23 -17.79
CA LEU A 3 6.62 -7.98 -16.69
C LEU A 3 7.12 -6.81 -15.85
N LEU A 4 6.21 -6.10 -15.20
CA LEU A 4 6.54 -5.00 -14.32
C LEU A 4 6.07 -5.27 -12.88
N ALA A 5 6.76 -4.67 -11.92
CA ALA A 5 6.42 -4.69 -10.51
C ALA A 5 6.54 -3.29 -9.94
N THR A 6 5.63 -2.90 -9.06
CA THR A 6 5.65 -1.58 -8.44
C THR A 6 5.26 -1.64 -6.97
N LEU A 7 6.06 -1.05 -6.09
CA LEU A 7 5.83 -0.98 -4.66
C LEU A 7 5.84 0.49 -4.18
N PRO A 8 4.86 1.29 -4.58
CA PRO A 8 4.88 2.74 -4.38
C PRO A 8 4.54 3.17 -2.96
N MET A 9 3.99 2.28 -2.13
CA MET A 9 3.65 2.63 -0.76
C MET A 9 4.92 2.79 0.06
N TYR A 10 5.15 4.00 0.58
CA TYR A 10 6.34 4.36 1.37
C TYR A 10 7.67 4.35 0.60
N ASP A 11 7.66 4.38 -0.74
CA ASP A 11 8.86 4.44 -1.58
C ASP A 11 9.38 5.88 -1.75
N TRP A 12 9.58 6.56 -0.63
CA TRP A 12 10.19 7.89 -0.63
C TRP A 12 11.66 7.84 -1.02
N PRO A 13 12.23 8.92 -1.61
CA PRO A 13 13.61 8.92 -2.08
C PRO A 13 14.63 8.43 -1.05
N GLU A 14 14.47 8.85 0.21
CA GLU A 14 15.33 8.45 1.33
C GLU A 14 15.12 7.01 1.81
N ARG A 15 14.07 6.35 1.36
CA ARG A 15 13.74 4.97 1.73
C ARG A 15 13.83 3.97 0.57
N ARG A 16 14.24 4.42 -0.60
CA ARG A 16 14.34 3.58 -1.80
C ARG A 16 15.19 2.33 -1.61
N ALA A 17 16.31 2.46 -0.91
CA ALA A 17 17.17 1.32 -0.63
C ALA A 17 16.45 0.21 0.18
N GLU A 18 15.57 0.59 1.11
CA GLU A 18 14.76 -0.36 1.87
C GLU A 18 13.70 -1.03 0.98
N THR A 19 13.05 -0.25 0.10
CA THR A 19 12.07 -0.76 -0.84
C THR A 19 12.72 -1.71 -1.85
N ASP A 20 13.89 -1.38 -2.36
CA ASP A 20 14.65 -2.25 -3.26
C ASP A 20 15.10 -3.55 -2.57
N ALA A 21 15.53 -3.49 -1.31
CA ALA A 21 15.86 -4.67 -0.53
C ALA A 21 14.64 -5.57 -0.26
N ARG A 22 13.47 -4.97 -0.01
CA ARG A 22 12.20 -5.68 0.11
C ARG A 22 11.83 -6.34 -1.22
N TRP A 23 11.97 -5.63 -2.32
CA TRP A 23 11.73 -6.17 -3.66
C TRP A 23 12.66 -7.34 -3.97
N ALA A 24 13.94 -7.22 -3.70
CA ALA A 24 14.91 -8.29 -3.96
C ALA A 24 14.51 -9.62 -3.29
N ARG A 25 14.02 -9.57 -2.05
CA ARG A 25 13.51 -10.76 -1.33
C ARG A 25 12.25 -11.32 -1.99
N LEU A 26 11.29 -10.46 -2.30
CA LEU A 26 10.03 -10.86 -2.95
C LEU A 26 10.29 -11.42 -4.34
N ARG A 27 11.15 -10.79 -5.13
CA ARG A 27 11.58 -11.24 -6.44
C ARG A 27 12.19 -12.65 -6.40
N ALA A 28 13.08 -12.89 -5.44
CA ALA A 28 13.70 -14.21 -5.28
C ALA A 28 12.65 -15.28 -4.99
N ALA A 29 11.69 -15.01 -4.13
CA ALA A 29 10.60 -15.93 -3.84
C ALA A 29 9.70 -16.17 -5.05
N LEU A 30 9.32 -15.12 -5.78
CA LEU A 30 8.51 -15.24 -7.00
C LEU A 30 9.22 -16.05 -8.09
N ARG A 31 10.53 -15.83 -8.28
CA ARG A 31 11.33 -16.61 -9.24
C ARG A 31 11.47 -18.08 -8.84
N ALA A 32 11.56 -18.37 -7.55
CA ALA A 32 11.58 -19.74 -7.05
C ALA A 32 10.26 -20.49 -7.35
N GLU A 33 9.14 -19.76 -7.40
CA GLU A 33 7.83 -20.28 -7.78
C GLU A 33 7.60 -20.28 -9.31
N GLY A 34 8.59 -19.90 -10.11
CA GLY A 34 8.55 -19.94 -11.58
C GLY A 34 8.00 -18.68 -12.25
N PHE A 35 7.81 -17.59 -11.52
CA PHE A 35 7.41 -16.32 -12.12
C PHE A 35 8.62 -15.59 -12.72
N ASP A 36 8.43 -14.98 -13.89
CA ASP A 36 9.44 -14.12 -14.52
C ASP A 36 9.42 -12.70 -13.89
N ALA A 37 9.82 -12.62 -12.63
CA ALA A 37 9.83 -11.36 -11.91
C ALA A 37 10.94 -10.43 -12.43
N PRO A 38 10.62 -9.15 -12.72
CA PRO A 38 11.59 -8.20 -13.26
C PRO A 38 12.73 -7.93 -12.28
N GLU A 39 13.89 -7.52 -12.81
CA GLU A 39 15.06 -7.21 -11.97
C GLU A 39 14.80 -6.02 -11.06
N ASP A 40 14.25 -4.95 -11.61
CA ASP A 40 14.01 -3.69 -10.92
C ASP A 40 12.52 -3.39 -10.77
N LEU A 41 12.20 -2.55 -9.78
CA LEU A 41 10.86 -1.97 -9.63
C LEU A 41 10.61 -0.91 -10.69
N THR A 42 9.42 -0.93 -11.25
CA THR A 42 8.93 0.16 -12.08
C THR A 42 8.40 1.28 -11.18
N ARG A 43 8.94 2.47 -11.38
CA ARG A 43 8.55 3.69 -10.67
C ARG A 43 8.00 4.69 -11.68
N GLY A 44 7.01 5.45 -11.28
CA GLY A 44 6.40 6.49 -12.12
C GLY A 44 5.33 7.25 -11.36
N ASP A 45 4.98 8.41 -11.86
CA ASP A 45 3.99 9.28 -11.23
C ASP A 45 2.54 8.89 -11.59
N ASP A 46 2.35 8.19 -12.71
CA ASP A 46 1.04 7.68 -13.14
C ASP A 46 0.79 6.27 -12.59
N LEU A 47 0.52 6.19 -11.30
CA LEU A 47 0.22 4.93 -10.62
C LEU A 47 -1.02 4.21 -11.19
N PRO A 48 -2.13 4.89 -11.54
CA PRO A 48 -3.26 4.21 -12.18
C PRO A 48 -2.89 3.44 -13.43
N SER A 49 -2.09 4.02 -14.32
CA SER A 49 -1.63 3.34 -15.54
C SER A 49 -0.73 2.15 -15.23
N LEU A 50 0.13 2.24 -14.23
CA LEU A 50 0.96 1.12 -13.79
C LEU A 50 0.12 -0.03 -13.23
N TRP A 51 -0.84 0.27 -12.35
CA TRP A 51 -1.71 -0.74 -11.74
C TRP A 51 -2.65 -1.42 -12.74
N LEU A 52 -3.03 -0.73 -13.82
CA LEU A 52 -3.91 -1.26 -14.87
C LEU A 52 -3.13 -1.82 -16.08
N SER A 53 -1.80 -1.82 -16.01
CA SER A 53 -0.99 -2.39 -17.08
C SER A 53 -1.25 -3.88 -17.22
N PRO A 54 -1.43 -4.39 -18.46
CA PRO A 54 -1.54 -5.84 -18.70
C PRO A 54 -0.25 -6.60 -18.35
N ASP A 55 0.88 -5.89 -18.27
CA ASP A 55 2.18 -6.47 -17.93
C ASP A 55 2.46 -6.47 -16.43
N LEU A 56 1.52 -5.98 -15.59
CA LEU A 56 1.69 -5.95 -14.15
C LEU A 56 1.73 -7.35 -13.55
N LEU A 57 2.90 -7.75 -13.03
CA LEU A 57 3.05 -8.98 -12.26
C LEU A 57 2.51 -8.79 -10.84
N ILE A 58 2.97 -7.74 -10.16
CA ILE A 58 2.57 -7.41 -8.78
C ILE A 58 2.66 -5.91 -8.54
N GLY A 59 1.68 -5.38 -7.83
CA GLY A 59 1.62 -3.98 -7.42
C GLY A 59 1.15 -3.83 -5.98
N GLU A 60 1.68 -2.82 -5.32
CA GLU A 60 1.23 -2.42 -3.99
C GLU A 60 0.32 -1.20 -4.12
N THR A 61 -0.81 -1.20 -3.44
CA THR A 61 -1.77 -0.09 -3.43
C THR A 61 -2.40 0.07 -2.06
N CYS A 62 -2.95 1.24 -1.77
CA CYS A 62 -3.80 1.41 -0.60
C CYS A 62 -5.25 0.97 -0.89
N SER A 63 -6.07 0.94 0.14
CA SER A 63 -7.43 0.41 0.07
C SER A 63 -8.37 1.20 -0.84
N GLN A 64 -8.22 2.52 -0.91
CA GLN A 64 -9.15 3.36 -1.66
C GLN A 64 -9.09 3.09 -3.18
N PRO A 65 -7.94 3.07 -3.87
CA PRO A 65 -7.86 2.63 -5.25
C PRO A 65 -8.36 1.20 -5.46
N LEU A 66 -8.04 0.29 -4.52
CA LEU A 66 -8.46 -1.11 -4.61
C LEU A 66 -9.99 -1.25 -4.55
N ALA A 67 -10.66 -0.49 -3.70
CA ALA A 67 -12.12 -0.50 -3.52
C ALA A 67 -12.88 0.32 -4.58
N THR A 68 -12.20 1.06 -5.42
CA THR A 68 -12.80 1.93 -6.44
C THR A 68 -12.46 1.46 -7.84
N PHE A 69 -11.53 2.13 -8.51
CA PHE A 69 -11.27 1.88 -9.94
C PHE A 69 -10.49 0.60 -10.24
N LEU A 70 -9.85 -0.03 -9.24
CA LEU A 70 -9.18 -1.32 -9.39
C LEU A 70 -10.11 -2.52 -9.11
N ASP A 71 -11.28 -2.29 -8.56
CA ASP A 71 -12.24 -3.35 -8.24
C ASP A 71 -12.60 -4.16 -9.50
N GLY A 72 -12.48 -5.47 -9.39
CA GLY A 72 -12.70 -6.40 -10.50
C GLY A 72 -11.66 -6.36 -11.63
N ARG A 73 -10.65 -5.48 -11.55
CA ARG A 73 -9.60 -5.34 -12.58
C ARG A 73 -8.25 -5.92 -12.15
N VAL A 74 -8.04 -6.07 -10.86
CA VAL A 74 -6.83 -6.66 -10.28
C VAL A 74 -7.21 -7.79 -9.34
N ARG A 75 -6.27 -8.72 -9.15
CA ARG A 75 -6.42 -9.81 -8.21
C ARG A 75 -5.78 -9.41 -6.88
N TYR A 76 -6.56 -9.38 -5.83
CA TYR A 76 -6.03 -9.21 -4.48
C TYR A 76 -5.20 -10.44 -4.07
N VAL A 77 -3.99 -10.21 -3.59
CA VAL A 77 -3.06 -11.29 -3.18
C VAL A 77 -2.90 -11.35 -1.68
N ALA A 78 -2.51 -10.24 -1.03
CA ALA A 78 -2.25 -10.19 0.40
C ALA A 78 -2.25 -8.76 0.94
N THR A 79 -2.42 -8.64 2.24
CA THR A 79 -2.23 -7.38 2.97
C THR A 79 -0.94 -7.45 3.77
N PRO A 80 -0.04 -6.46 3.65
CA PRO A 80 1.14 -6.37 4.50
C PRO A 80 0.77 -6.30 5.98
N VAL A 81 1.55 -6.96 6.82
CA VAL A 81 1.46 -6.82 8.28
C VAL A 81 2.51 -5.82 8.73
N HIS A 82 2.07 -4.74 9.37
CA HIS A 82 2.96 -3.71 9.91
C HIS A 82 3.31 -4.04 11.36
N ASP A 83 4.60 -4.14 11.64
CA ASP A 83 5.12 -4.27 13.01
C ASP A 83 5.27 -2.88 13.64
N THR A 84 4.12 -2.30 13.95
CA THR A 84 4.02 -0.95 14.51
C THR A 84 3.12 -0.98 15.75
N PRO A 85 3.53 -0.34 16.86
CA PRO A 85 2.71 -0.30 18.06
C PRO A 85 1.28 0.18 17.80
N GLY A 86 0.31 -0.59 18.29
CA GLY A 86 -1.11 -0.30 18.13
C GLY A 86 -1.73 -0.74 16.82
N CYS A 87 -0.98 -1.41 15.93
CA CYS A 87 -1.51 -2.05 14.73
C CYS A 87 -1.67 -3.55 14.96
N GLY A 88 -2.84 -4.08 14.61
CA GLY A 88 -3.07 -5.53 14.54
C GLY A 88 -2.71 -6.09 13.17
N ARG A 89 -2.84 -7.41 13.01
CA ARG A 89 -2.60 -8.05 11.71
C ARG A 89 -3.59 -7.54 10.65
N GLY A 90 -3.06 -7.04 9.54
CA GLY A 90 -3.85 -6.51 8.43
C GLY A 90 -4.58 -5.20 8.75
N THR A 91 -4.23 -4.53 9.84
CA THR A 91 -4.78 -3.22 10.20
C THR A 91 -3.69 -2.18 10.36
N TYR A 92 -4.06 -0.93 10.23
CA TYR A 92 -3.24 0.21 10.63
C TYR A 92 -4.10 1.22 11.38
N ARG A 93 -3.47 2.15 12.05
CA ARG A 93 -4.16 3.26 12.71
C ARG A 93 -3.57 4.59 12.28
N SER A 94 -4.41 5.60 12.25
CA SER A 94 -3.98 6.99 12.09
C SER A 94 -3.91 7.67 13.45
N ALA A 95 -2.97 8.60 13.60
CA ALA A 95 -2.89 9.47 14.74
C ALA A 95 -3.31 10.89 14.35
N ILE A 96 -4.18 11.50 15.14
CA ILE A 96 -4.47 12.93 14.99
C ILE A 96 -3.34 13.68 15.68
N ILE A 97 -2.66 14.51 14.93
CA ILE A 97 -1.57 15.34 15.46
C ILE A 97 -1.99 16.81 15.47
N ARG A 98 -1.48 17.55 16.45
CA ARG A 98 -1.60 19.00 16.49
C ARG A 98 -0.25 19.64 16.79
N ARG A 99 -0.11 20.92 16.48
CA ARG A 99 1.06 21.69 16.90
C ARG A 99 1.16 21.73 18.44
N LYS A 100 2.36 21.79 18.98
CA LYS A 100 2.60 21.89 20.44
C LYS A 100 1.79 23.04 21.06
N PRO A 101 1.44 22.96 22.37
CA PRO A 101 0.70 24.03 23.07
C PRO A 101 1.31 25.41 22.85
N GLY A 102 0.46 26.43 22.66
CA GLY A 102 0.84 27.80 22.31
C GLY A 102 0.32 28.23 20.94
N THR A 103 -0.36 27.36 20.21
CA THR A 103 -1.07 27.71 18.98
C THR A 103 -2.57 27.62 19.21
N ASP A 104 -3.28 28.70 18.96
CA ASP A 104 -4.70 28.90 19.24
C ASP A 104 -5.69 28.11 18.35
N MET A 105 -5.30 26.96 17.82
CA MET A 105 -6.25 26.15 17.06
C MET A 105 -7.01 25.18 17.98
N PRO A 106 -8.34 25.31 18.08
CA PRO A 106 -9.15 24.35 18.81
C PRO A 106 -9.06 22.97 18.14
N VAL A 107 -8.80 21.95 18.94
CA VAL A 107 -8.93 20.56 18.51
C VAL A 107 -10.39 20.16 18.75
N PRO A 108 -11.08 19.56 17.75
CA PRO A 108 -12.40 19.00 17.99
C PRO A 108 -12.35 18.00 19.13
N GLU A 109 -13.18 18.15 20.14
CA GLU A 109 -13.19 17.27 21.31
C GLU A 109 -13.73 15.87 21.00
N THR A 110 -14.39 15.70 19.86
CA THR A 110 -14.94 14.41 19.45
C THR A 110 -14.50 14.07 18.03
N PRO A 111 -14.12 12.80 17.78
CA PRO A 111 -13.93 12.32 16.42
C PRO A 111 -15.22 12.52 15.62
N HIS A 112 -15.12 13.04 14.41
CA HIS A 112 -16.27 13.18 13.53
C HIS A 112 -16.82 11.80 13.20
N PRO A 113 -18.11 11.50 13.49
CA PRO A 113 -18.65 10.15 13.32
C PRO A 113 -18.69 9.67 11.86
N GLU A 114 -18.48 10.56 10.91
CA GLU A 114 -18.50 10.26 9.47
C GLU A 114 -17.18 9.72 8.92
N PHE A 115 -16.12 9.73 9.73
CA PHE A 115 -14.84 9.14 9.34
C PHE A 115 -14.48 8.00 10.31
N PRO A 116 -14.92 6.78 10.04
CA PRO A 116 -14.41 5.64 10.79
C PRO A 116 -12.90 5.55 10.55
N MET A 117 -12.14 5.87 11.58
CA MET A 117 -10.65 5.88 11.53
C MET A 117 -10.04 4.48 11.52
N THR A 118 -10.86 3.46 11.40
CA THR A 118 -10.42 2.07 11.32
C THR A 118 -11.00 1.46 10.04
N LEU A 119 -10.16 1.34 9.03
CA LEU A 119 -10.49 0.53 7.87
C LEU A 119 -10.18 -0.93 8.21
N ASP A 120 -11.21 -1.73 8.48
CA ASP A 120 -11.05 -3.17 8.67
C ASP A 120 -10.91 -3.84 7.29
N LEU A 121 -9.67 -4.06 6.88
CA LEU A 121 -9.33 -4.72 5.62
C LEU A 121 -9.59 -6.25 5.64
N ARG A 122 -10.24 -6.79 6.67
CA ARG A 122 -10.52 -8.22 6.78
C ARG A 122 -11.68 -8.70 5.92
N ARG A 123 -12.44 -7.82 5.28
CA ARG A 123 -13.42 -8.24 4.30
C ARG A 123 -12.78 -8.27 2.92
N PRO A 124 -12.58 -9.46 2.33
CA PRO A 124 -12.48 -9.51 0.89
C PRO A 124 -13.77 -8.88 0.34
N ALA A 125 -13.62 -7.89 -0.54
CA ALA A 125 -14.74 -7.47 -1.36
C ALA A 125 -15.32 -8.73 -1.97
N GLY A 126 -16.61 -8.98 -1.75
CA GLY A 126 -17.28 -10.25 -2.00
C GLY A 126 -16.93 -10.83 -3.37
N LEU A 127 -16.62 -12.10 -3.36
CA LEU A 127 -16.76 -12.97 -4.52
C LEU A 127 -18.25 -13.08 -4.87
#